data_d9199fb640052fbcb223b57ccbcdca8d
#
_entry.id   d9199fb640052fbcb223b57ccbcdca8d
#
_cell.length_a   1.000
_cell.length_b   1.000
_cell.length_c   1.000
_cell.angle_alpha   90.00
_cell.angle_beta   90.00
_cell.angle_gamma   90.00
#
_symmetry.space_group_name_H-M   'P 1'
#
loop_
_entity.id
_entity.type
_entity.pdbx_description
1 polymer ?
#
loop_
_entity_poly.entity_id
_entity_poly.type
_entity_poly.pdbx_seq_one_letter_code
_entity_poly.pdbx_strand_id
1 'polypeptide(L)'
;DLSKLLGEIEDIEDVAKESAAKEAEKKTASNHKKNNKKADKVKENKTAHMDAPGEVSDDTVTVISQGTTVNGGINSAGAVDVMGTINGDITSRGKVAINGTVTGNVSGAEIYVNTKRLEGSLDSKGTVQISEGTVIIGNVTGTSAYIAGAVKGTIDVQGAVVLEEGAVVKGDVIAESLQINQGAVLDGSCSLDYTDVDIDKFFA
;
A
#
# COMPACT_ATOMS: atom_id res chain seq x y z
N ASP A 1 -22.29 44.43 -27.86
CA ASP A 1 -20.99 45.12 -27.89
C ASP A 1 -20.00 44.37 -27.05
N LEU A 2 -19.28 43.47 -27.72
CA LEU A 2 -18.26 42.59 -27.11
C LEU A 2 -17.04 43.36 -26.53
N SER A 3 -16.84 44.60 -26.94
CA SER A 3 -15.73 45.44 -26.46
C SER A 3 -15.90 45.95 -25.02
N LYS A 4 -17.10 45.90 -24.48
CA LYS A 4 -17.37 46.32 -23.09
C LYS A 4 -17.18 45.22 -22.08
N LEU A 5 -17.27 43.96 -22.51
CA LEU A 5 -17.04 42.76 -21.67
C LEU A 5 -15.56 42.40 -21.51
N LEU A 6 -14.69 42.84 -22.42
CA LEU A 6 -13.25 42.60 -22.36
C LEU A 6 -12.51 43.59 -21.44
N GLY A 7 -13.10 44.76 -21.13
CA GLY A 7 -12.53 45.75 -20.23
C GLY A 7 -12.76 45.44 -18.72
N GLU A 8 -13.74 44.61 -18.40
CA GLU A 8 -14.02 44.22 -17.00
C GLU A 8 -13.19 43.06 -16.50
N ILE A 9 -12.48 42.33 -17.37
CA ILE A 9 -11.65 41.18 -16.98
C ILE A 9 -10.23 41.61 -16.61
N GLU A 10 -9.73 42.73 -17.15
CA GLU A 10 -8.38 43.26 -16.83
C GLU A 10 -8.28 43.87 -15.43
N ASP A 11 -9.39 44.36 -14.86
CA ASP A 11 -9.40 44.95 -13.51
C ASP A 11 -9.42 43.92 -12.37
N ILE A 12 -9.65 42.64 -12.66
CA ILE A 12 -9.70 41.56 -11.65
C ILE A 12 -8.32 40.94 -11.37
N GLU A 13 -7.39 41.02 -12.32
CA GLU A 13 -6.03 40.50 -12.12
C GLU A 13 -5.14 41.40 -11.24
N ASP A 14 -5.40 42.70 -11.20
CA ASP A 14 -4.60 43.62 -10.38
C ASP A 14 -5.02 43.61 -8.90
N VAL A 15 -6.27 43.28 -8.59
CA VAL A 15 -6.75 43.19 -7.20
C VAL A 15 -6.23 41.91 -6.50
N ALA A 16 -5.97 40.86 -7.26
CA ALA A 16 -5.43 39.63 -6.72
C ALA A 16 -3.92 39.69 -6.39
N LYS A 17 -3.18 40.60 -7.00
CA LYS A 17 -1.75 40.80 -6.71
C LYS A 17 -1.49 41.69 -5.50
N GLU A 18 -2.40 42.56 -5.15
CA GLU A 18 -2.22 43.46 -4.01
C GLU A 18 -2.62 42.84 -2.66
N SER A 19 -3.50 41.83 -2.66
CA SER A 19 -3.89 41.11 -1.45
C SER A 19 -2.84 40.08 -1.00
N ALA A 20 -2.03 39.55 -1.92
CA ALA A 20 -0.96 38.59 -1.59
C ALA A 20 0.31 39.25 -1.01
N ALA A 21 0.54 40.53 -1.25
CA ALA A 21 1.71 41.25 -0.76
C ALA A 21 1.55 41.81 0.68
N LYS A 22 0.32 41.92 1.20
CA LYS A 22 0.04 42.47 2.54
C LYS A 22 0.02 41.40 3.66
N GLU A 23 -0.03 40.15 3.32
CA GLU A 23 -0.04 39.05 4.31
C GLU A 23 1.37 38.49 4.67
N ALA A 24 2.38 38.85 3.89
CA ALA A 24 3.75 38.41 4.11
C ALA A 24 4.55 39.32 5.09
N GLU A 25 4.10 40.53 5.39
CA GLU A 25 4.84 41.47 6.26
C GLU A 25 4.43 41.48 7.73
N LYS A 26 3.47 40.67 8.15
CA LYS A 26 2.96 40.67 9.54
C LYS A 26 3.40 39.53 10.43
N LYS A 27 4.35 38.70 10.01
CA LYS A 27 4.83 37.55 10.81
C LYS A 27 6.31 37.56 11.19
N THR A 28 7.02 38.70 11.07
CA THR A 28 8.43 38.80 11.51
C THR A 28 8.69 39.92 12.50
N ALA A 29 7.84 40.12 13.47
CA ALA A 29 8.16 41.01 14.59
C ALA A 29 7.43 40.56 15.87
N SER A 30 7.94 39.58 16.55
CA SER A 30 7.81 39.38 18.00
C SER A 30 8.40 38.04 18.43
N ASN A 31 9.66 38.02 18.71
CA ASN A 31 10.15 37.30 19.88
C ASN A 31 11.65 37.53 20.08
N HIS A 32 11.97 38.65 20.72
CA HIS A 32 13.25 38.83 21.37
C HIS A 32 13.02 39.57 22.68
N LYS A 33 12.91 38.85 23.78
CA LYS A 33 13.50 39.25 25.06
C LYS A 33 13.11 38.34 26.23
N LYS A 34 14.15 37.93 26.91
CA LYS A 34 14.25 37.50 28.33
C LYS A 34 13.85 36.02 28.60
N ASN A 35 14.73 35.20 29.12
CA ASN A 35 15.44 35.40 30.38
C ASN A 35 16.56 34.36 30.57
N ASN A 36 17.69 34.88 31.01
CA ASN A 36 18.86 34.20 31.51
C ASN A 36 18.61 33.85 32.99
N LYS A 37 18.91 32.62 33.41
CA LYS A 37 19.48 32.19 34.68
C LYS A 37 18.91 30.84 35.18
N LYS A 38 19.66 29.79 35.10
CA LYS A 38 20.28 29.14 36.23
C LYS A 38 21.02 27.89 35.76
N ALA A 39 22.32 27.95 35.91
CA ALA A 39 23.20 26.80 35.85
C ALA A 39 22.91 25.88 37.06
N ASP A 40 22.93 24.59 36.88
CA ASP A 40 23.83 23.68 37.59
C ASP A 40 23.45 22.20 37.36
N LYS A 41 24.52 21.49 37.15
CA LYS A 41 24.80 20.07 37.32
C LYS A 41 24.88 19.18 36.09
N VAL A 42 26.07 19.25 35.53
CA VAL A 42 26.81 18.16 34.90
C VAL A 42 26.68 16.87 35.71
N LYS A 43 26.19 15.81 35.06
CA LYS A 43 26.70 14.47 35.30
C LYS A 43 26.88 13.81 33.93
N GLU A 44 28.11 13.88 33.50
CA GLU A 44 28.75 13.00 32.55
C GLU A 44 28.52 11.55 32.97
N ASN A 45 27.86 10.76 32.19
CA ASN A 45 27.99 9.32 32.27
C ASN A 45 28.18 8.78 30.83
N LYS A 46 29.48 8.70 30.51
CA LYS A 46 30.02 8.02 29.37
C LYS A 46 29.97 6.53 29.67
N THR A 47 28.97 5.83 29.15
CA THR A 47 29.09 4.42 28.95
C THR A 47 28.78 4.16 27.47
N ALA A 48 29.85 3.92 26.75
CA ALA A 48 29.77 3.30 25.42
C ALA A 48 29.10 1.94 25.60
N HIS A 49 27.80 1.86 25.24
CA HIS A 49 27.14 0.61 24.96
C HIS A 49 27.36 0.38 23.48
N MET A 50 28.16 -0.63 23.18
CA MET A 50 28.14 -1.29 21.89
C MET A 50 26.74 -1.88 21.79
N ASP A 51 25.85 -1.22 21.02
CA ASP A 51 24.58 -1.79 20.63
C ASP A 51 24.87 -3.06 19.84
N ALA A 52 24.52 -4.18 20.43
CA ALA A 52 24.13 -5.37 19.68
C ALA A 52 23.04 -4.94 18.67
N PRO A 53 22.92 -5.58 17.51
CA PRO A 53 21.87 -5.26 16.55
C PRO A 53 20.54 -5.38 17.28
N GLY A 54 19.93 -4.21 17.57
CA GLY A 54 18.67 -4.12 18.28
C GLY A 54 17.64 -4.94 17.52
N GLU A 55 16.92 -5.75 18.26
CA GLU A 55 15.67 -6.34 17.78
C GLU A 55 14.83 -5.17 17.27
N VAL A 56 14.65 -5.12 15.96
CA VAL A 56 13.76 -4.16 15.31
C VAL A 56 12.37 -4.53 15.80
N SER A 57 11.81 -3.73 16.69
CA SER A 57 10.43 -3.93 17.14
C SER A 57 9.54 -3.91 15.89
N ASP A 58 8.76 -4.95 15.70
CA ASP A 58 7.88 -5.24 14.58
C ASP A 58 6.75 -4.19 14.42
N ASP A 59 6.75 -3.18 15.28
CA ASP A 59 5.78 -2.08 15.36
C ASP A 59 6.11 -0.86 14.47
N THR A 60 7.20 -0.87 13.70
CA THR A 60 7.51 0.25 12.82
C THR A 60 6.69 0.19 11.55
N VAL A 61 5.84 1.19 11.34
CA VAL A 61 5.04 1.35 10.10
C VAL A 61 5.69 2.38 9.19
N THR A 62 6.02 1.99 7.98
CA THR A 62 6.45 2.91 6.92
C THR A 62 5.24 3.38 6.15
N VAL A 63 4.93 4.67 6.20
CA VAL A 63 3.77 5.27 5.51
C VAL A 63 4.22 6.07 4.31
N ILE A 64 3.68 5.75 3.14
CA ILE A 64 3.88 6.51 1.90
C ILE A 64 2.60 7.28 1.61
N SER A 65 2.63 8.58 1.90
CA SER A 65 1.48 9.45 1.83
C SER A 65 1.00 9.69 0.40
N GLN A 66 -0.26 10.07 0.26
CA GLN A 66 -0.87 10.50 -0.99
C GLN A 66 -0.04 11.61 -1.67
N GLY A 67 0.11 11.54 -3.00
CA GLY A 67 0.92 12.49 -3.76
C GLY A 67 2.43 12.21 -3.75
N THR A 68 2.90 11.23 -2.98
CA THR A 68 4.29 10.77 -3.03
C THR A 68 4.47 9.77 -4.15
N THR A 69 5.49 9.97 -4.98
CA THR A 69 5.91 8.99 -6.01
C THR A 69 7.28 8.45 -5.64
N VAL A 70 7.37 7.15 -5.53
CA VAL A 70 8.64 6.43 -5.30
C VAL A 70 9.01 5.70 -6.57
N ASN A 71 10.21 5.97 -7.07
CA ASN A 71 10.80 5.24 -8.20
C ASN A 71 11.98 4.42 -7.68
N GLY A 72 11.77 3.13 -7.52
CA GLY A 72 12.74 2.19 -6.96
C GLY A 72 12.13 1.27 -5.93
N GLY A 73 12.91 0.30 -5.47
CA GLY A 73 12.48 -0.70 -4.50
C GLY A 73 12.35 -0.15 -3.08
N ILE A 74 11.38 -0.66 -2.33
CA ILE A 74 11.18 -0.40 -0.91
C ILE A 74 11.48 -1.69 -0.14
N ASN A 75 12.34 -1.58 0.86
CA ASN A 75 12.64 -2.68 1.77
C ASN A 75 12.36 -2.23 3.22
N SER A 76 11.43 -2.88 3.88
CA SER A 76 11.04 -2.59 5.26
C SER A 76 11.10 -3.84 6.13
N ALA A 77 11.55 -3.68 7.36
CA ALA A 77 11.48 -4.76 8.37
C ALA A 77 10.12 -4.82 9.06
N GLY A 78 9.39 -3.68 9.12
CA GLY A 78 8.06 -3.56 9.71
C GLY A 78 6.95 -3.44 8.66
N ALA A 79 5.76 -3.04 9.08
CA ALA A 79 4.62 -2.85 8.18
C ALA A 79 4.84 -1.70 7.17
N VAL A 80 4.19 -1.78 6.02
CA VAL A 80 4.22 -0.73 4.98
C VAL A 80 2.79 -0.36 4.61
N ASP A 81 2.48 0.93 4.66
CA ASP A 81 1.21 1.49 4.20
C ASP A 81 1.45 2.43 3.01
N VAL A 82 0.90 2.07 1.86
CA VAL A 82 1.09 2.75 0.58
C VAL A 82 -0.18 3.47 0.20
N MET A 83 -0.19 4.80 0.28
CA MET A 83 -1.26 5.65 -0.25
C MET A 83 -0.84 6.43 -1.51
N GLY A 84 0.45 6.45 -1.83
CA GLY A 84 1.04 7.11 -2.98
C GLY A 84 1.18 6.22 -4.21
N THR A 85 2.10 6.58 -5.09
CA THR A 85 2.44 5.80 -6.28
C THR A 85 3.83 5.20 -6.13
N ILE A 86 3.96 3.90 -6.39
CA ILE A 86 5.23 3.19 -6.36
C ILE A 86 5.49 2.54 -7.71
N ASN A 87 6.65 2.84 -8.28
CA ASN A 87 7.19 2.20 -9.47
C ASN A 87 8.44 1.40 -9.06
N GLY A 88 8.24 0.18 -8.62
CA GLY A 88 9.29 -0.70 -8.13
C GLY A 88 8.79 -1.74 -7.14
N ASP A 89 9.67 -2.61 -6.70
CA ASP A 89 9.31 -3.74 -5.86
C ASP A 89 9.19 -3.32 -4.38
N ILE A 90 8.26 -3.92 -3.67
CA ILE A 90 8.06 -3.73 -2.24
C ILE A 90 8.38 -5.04 -1.53
N THR A 91 9.31 -5.00 -0.62
CA THR A 91 9.64 -6.14 0.25
C THR A 91 9.45 -5.73 1.70
N SER A 92 8.60 -6.46 2.42
CA SER A 92 8.35 -6.25 3.84
C SER A 92 8.37 -7.57 4.59
N ARG A 93 8.82 -7.55 5.85
CA ARG A 93 8.67 -8.70 6.75
C ARG A 93 7.34 -8.64 7.51
N GLY A 94 6.71 -7.48 7.57
CA GLY A 94 5.43 -7.25 8.19
C GLY A 94 4.27 -7.20 7.19
N LYS A 95 3.17 -6.60 7.63
CA LYS A 95 1.98 -6.39 6.83
C LYS A 95 2.21 -5.30 5.77
N VAL A 96 1.72 -5.53 4.56
CA VAL A 96 1.69 -4.52 3.49
C VAL A 96 0.25 -4.13 3.19
N ALA A 97 -0.08 -2.86 3.34
CA ALA A 97 -1.37 -2.30 2.98
C ALA A 97 -1.20 -1.39 1.74
N ILE A 98 -1.92 -1.67 0.67
CA ILE A 98 -1.82 -0.95 -0.60
C ILE A 98 -3.15 -0.25 -0.87
N ASN A 99 -3.16 1.07 -0.67
CA ASN A 99 -4.30 1.95 -0.96
C ASN A 99 -4.01 2.90 -2.15
N GLY A 100 -2.76 2.89 -2.65
CA GLY A 100 -2.28 3.69 -3.77
C GLY A 100 -2.08 2.88 -5.04
N THR A 101 -1.30 3.37 -5.97
CA THR A 101 -0.96 2.67 -7.22
C THR A 101 0.42 2.04 -7.09
N VAL A 102 0.52 0.76 -7.42
CA VAL A 102 1.79 0.02 -7.40
C VAL A 102 2.02 -0.66 -8.75
N THR A 103 3.22 -0.46 -9.29
CA THR A 103 3.73 -1.15 -10.48
C THR A 103 5.04 -1.82 -10.09
N GLY A 104 5.00 -3.12 -9.88
CA GLY A 104 6.12 -3.94 -9.39
C GLY A 104 5.66 -5.06 -8.48
N ASN A 105 6.58 -5.90 -8.03
CA ASN A 105 6.27 -7.04 -7.19
C ASN A 105 6.14 -6.63 -5.71
N VAL A 106 5.23 -7.26 -5.01
CA VAL A 106 4.99 -6.99 -3.60
C VAL A 106 5.19 -8.27 -2.80
N SER A 107 6.11 -8.24 -1.83
CA SER A 107 6.37 -9.35 -0.93
C SER A 107 6.16 -8.92 0.52
N GLY A 108 5.41 -9.72 1.29
CA GLY A 108 5.07 -9.39 2.68
C GLY A 108 4.65 -10.61 3.50
N ALA A 109 4.47 -10.42 4.81
CA ALA A 109 3.89 -11.45 5.68
C ALA A 109 2.38 -11.56 5.45
N GLU A 110 1.70 -10.42 5.37
CA GLU A 110 0.29 -10.30 5.01
C GLU A 110 0.15 -9.16 4.01
N ILE A 111 -0.69 -9.32 3.00
CA ILE A 111 -0.89 -8.32 1.94
C ILE A 111 -2.36 -7.95 1.86
N TYR A 112 -2.64 -6.66 2.03
CA TYR A 112 -3.97 -6.06 1.85
C TYR A 112 -3.93 -5.12 0.65
N VAL A 113 -4.77 -5.39 -0.35
CA VAL A 113 -4.84 -4.59 -1.57
C VAL A 113 -6.20 -3.95 -1.70
N ASN A 114 -6.21 -2.62 -1.68
CA ASN A 114 -7.39 -1.79 -1.88
C ASN A 114 -7.03 -0.67 -2.88
N THR A 115 -6.80 -1.03 -4.11
CA THR A 115 -6.36 -0.12 -5.17
C THR A 115 -7.13 -0.34 -6.45
N LYS A 116 -7.25 0.70 -7.27
CA LYS A 116 -7.91 0.57 -8.58
C LYS A 116 -7.15 -0.35 -9.52
N ARG A 117 -5.80 -0.35 -9.45
CA ARG A 117 -4.97 -1.17 -10.34
C ARG A 117 -3.60 -1.44 -9.71
N LEU A 118 -3.20 -2.70 -9.77
CA LEU A 118 -1.87 -3.18 -9.43
C LEU A 118 -1.34 -4.03 -10.58
N GLU A 119 -0.12 -3.74 -11.01
CA GLU A 119 0.59 -4.51 -12.04
C GLU A 119 1.85 -5.11 -11.42
N GLY A 120 1.89 -6.44 -11.28
CA GLY A 120 2.98 -7.17 -10.67
C GLY A 120 2.51 -8.35 -9.83
N SER A 121 3.45 -9.13 -9.35
CA SER A 121 3.15 -10.32 -8.56
C SER A 121 3.03 -9.98 -7.07
N LEU A 122 2.10 -10.66 -6.40
CA LEU A 122 1.94 -10.62 -4.95
C LEU A 122 2.48 -11.92 -4.35
N ASP A 123 3.43 -11.81 -3.43
CA ASP A 123 4.02 -12.93 -2.71
C ASP A 123 3.82 -12.73 -1.20
N SER A 124 2.93 -13.49 -0.62
CA SER A 124 2.64 -13.44 0.80
C SER A 124 3.00 -14.73 1.50
N LYS A 125 3.63 -14.62 2.66
CA LYS A 125 3.86 -15.79 3.53
C LYS A 125 2.61 -16.21 4.30
N GLY A 126 1.60 -15.36 4.37
CA GLY A 126 0.35 -15.59 5.05
C GLY A 126 -0.85 -15.29 4.16
N THR A 127 -1.70 -14.40 4.60
CA THR A 127 -2.96 -14.07 3.94
C THR A 127 -2.80 -12.95 2.90
N VAL A 128 -3.40 -13.13 1.73
CA VAL A 128 -3.65 -12.09 0.73
C VAL A 128 -5.12 -11.71 0.76
N GLN A 129 -5.42 -10.44 0.96
CA GLN A 129 -6.77 -9.92 0.91
C GLN A 129 -6.89 -8.85 -0.18
N ILE A 130 -7.77 -9.09 -1.14
CA ILE A 130 -8.01 -8.20 -2.28
C ILE A 130 -9.42 -7.64 -2.15
N SER A 131 -9.50 -6.31 -1.94
CA SER A 131 -10.76 -5.61 -1.75
C SER A 131 -11.56 -5.46 -3.04
N GLU A 132 -12.84 -5.23 -2.90
CA GLU A 132 -13.75 -4.92 -4.00
C GLU A 132 -13.28 -3.71 -4.83
N GLY A 133 -13.49 -3.75 -6.14
CA GLY A 133 -13.06 -2.70 -7.07
C GLY A 133 -11.56 -2.68 -7.39
N THR A 134 -10.78 -3.59 -6.82
CA THR A 134 -9.36 -3.77 -7.12
C THR A 134 -9.16 -4.58 -8.39
N VAL A 135 -8.22 -4.16 -9.24
CA VAL A 135 -7.79 -4.93 -10.42
C VAL A 135 -6.31 -5.29 -10.27
N ILE A 136 -6.01 -6.57 -10.28
CA ILE A 136 -4.64 -7.09 -10.22
C ILE A 136 -4.30 -7.79 -11.53
N ILE A 137 -3.14 -7.44 -12.08
CA ILE A 137 -2.56 -8.08 -13.27
C ILE A 137 -1.21 -8.66 -12.87
N GLY A 138 -1.20 -9.96 -12.60
CA GLY A 138 -0.01 -10.68 -12.14
C GLY A 138 -0.36 -11.91 -11.32
N ASN A 139 0.66 -12.58 -10.81
CA ASN A 139 0.47 -13.80 -10.03
C ASN A 139 0.26 -13.48 -8.55
N VAL A 140 -0.52 -14.31 -7.89
CA VAL A 140 -0.77 -14.21 -6.45
C VAL A 140 -0.33 -15.50 -5.78
N THR A 141 0.62 -15.39 -4.86
CA THR A 141 1.13 -16.53 -4.09
C THR A 141 0.92 -16.28 -2.60
N GLY A 142 0.48 -17.29 -1.86
CA GLY A 142 0.24 -17.15 -0.43
C GLY A 142 -0.16 -18.43 0.28
N THR A 143 -0.47 -18.29 1.58
CA THR A 143 -1.05 -19.40 2.35
C THR A 143 -2.56 -19.42 2.27
N SER A 144 -3.20 -18.24 2.28
CA SER A 144 -4.66 -18.09 2.13
C SER A 144 -4.97 -16.85 1.30
N ALA A 145 -6.02 -16.87 0.49
CA ALA A 145 -6.43 -15.73 -0.31
C ALA A 145 -7.93 -15.44 -0.19
N TYR A 146 -8.26 -14.18 0.05
CA TYR A 146 -9.62 -13.65 0.03
C TYR A 146 -9.72 -12.63 -1.10
N ILE A 147 -10.55 -12.90 -2.09
CA ILE A 147 -10.60 -12.12 -3.32
C ILE A 147 -12.02 -11.60 -3.52
N ALA A 148 -12.20 -10.27 -3.39
CA ALA A 148 -13.42 -9.56 -3.71
C ALA A 148 -13.30 -8.72 -5.00
N GLY A 149 -12.10 -8.60 -5.56
CA GLY A 149 -11.78 -7.83 -6.76
C GLY A 149 -11.58 -8.67 -8.01
N ALA A 150 -11.00 -8.07 -9.05
CA ALA A 150 -10.65 -8.74 -10.29
C ALA A 150 -9.15 -9.11 -10.31
N VAL A 151 -8.84 -10.37 -10.58
CA VAL A 151 -7.47 -10.88 -10.70
C VAL A 151 -7.26 -11.52 -12.07
N LYS A 152 -6.19 -11.12 -12.75
CA LYS A 152 -5.76 -11.73 -14.01
C LYS A 152 -4.35 -12.29 -13.85
N GLY A 153 -4.24 -13.61 -13.78
CA GLY A 153 -2.98 -14.33 -13.61
C GLY A 153 -3.17 -15.64 -12.87
N THR A 154 -2.08 -16.25 -12.45
CA THR A 154 -2.10 -17.49 -11.68
C THR A 154 -2.24 -17.17 -10.19
N ILE A 155 -3.13 -17.88 -9.51
CA ILE A 155 -3.30 -17.83 -8.06
C ILE A 155 -2.80 -19.17 -7.52
N ASP A 156 -1.69 -19.14 -6.77
CA ASP A 156 -1.07 -20.32 -6.16
C ASP A 156 -1.08 -20.16 -4.63
N VAL A 157 -2.01 -20.84 -3.99
CA VAL A 157 -2.27 -20.72 -2.55
C VAL A 157 -2.26 -22.10 -1.91
N GLN A 158 -1.37 -22.29 -0.93
CA GLN A 158 -1.19 -23.57 -0.26
C GLN A 158 -2.42 -24.02 0.55
N GLY A 159 -3.30 -23.13 0.93
CA GLY A 159 -4.50 -23.42 1.72
C GLY A 159 -5.79 -22.97 1.02
N ALA A 160 -6.63 -22.22 1.73
CA ALA A 160 -7.94 -21.83 1.25
C ALA A 160 -7.93 -20.58 0.36
N VAL A 161 -8.62 -20.66 -0.77
CA VAL A 161 -8.98 -19.52 -1.61
C VAL A 161 -10.49 -19.27 -1.49
N VAL A 162 -10.87 -18.04 -1.16
CA VAL A 162 -12.26 -17.60 -1.08
C VAL A 162 -12.50 -16.51 -2.11
N LEU A 163 -13.36 -16.79 -3.09
CA LEU A 163 -13.86 -15.80 -4.03
C LEU A 163 -15.15 -15.21 -3.46
N GLU A 164 -15.07 -13.95 -3.07
CA GLU A 164 -16.22 -13.21 -2.52
C GLU A 164 -17.22 -12.82 -3.61
N GLU A 165 -18.36 -12.27 -3.20
CA GLU A 165 -19.37 -11.77 -4.13
C GLU A 165 -18.78 -10.75 -5.11
N GLY A 166 -19.03 -10.95 -6.41
CA GLY A 166 -18.53 -10.06 -7.47
C GLY A 166 -17.05 -10.21 -7.82
N ALA A 167 -16.34 -11.15 -7.21
CA ALA A 167 -14.96 -11.46 -7.59
C ALA A 167 -14.88 -11.98 -9.03
N VAL A 168 -13.88 -11.52 -9.78
CA VAL A 168 -13.63 -12.00 -11.16
C VAL A 168 -12.19 -12.48 -11.24
N VAL A 169 -12.01 -13.77 -11.44
CA VAL A 169 -10.69 -14.37 -11.61
C VAL A 169 -10.56 -14.88 -13.05
N LYS A 170 -9.51 -14.41 -13.72
CA LYS A 170 -9.15 -14.89 -15.07
C LYS A 170 -7.74 -15.47 -15.05
N GLY A 171 -7.68 -16.80 -15.09
CA GLY A 171 -6.41 -17.54 -15.04
C GLY A 171 -6.53 -18.81 -14.23
N ASP A 172 -5.39 -19.38 -13.86
CA ASP A 172 -5.35 -20.68 -13.17
C ASP A 172 -5.36 -20.48 -11.66
N VAL A 173 -6.11 -21.30 -10.94
CA VAL A 173 -6.17 -21.31 -9.48
C VAL A 173 -5.67 -22.67 -8.98
N ILE A 174 -4.63 -22.64 -8.16
CA ILE A 174 -4.07 -23.80 -7.48
C ILE A 174 -4.26 -23.59 -5.98
N ALA A 175 -4.97 -24.49 -5.31
CA ALA A 175 -5.29 -24.32 -3.90
C ALA A 175 -5.55 -25.69 -3.23
N GLU A 176 -5.50 -25.74 -1.89
CA GLU A 176 -5.98 -26.88 -1.12
C GLU A 176 -7.52 -26.93 -1.10
N SER A 177 -8.14 -25.77 -0.94
CA SER A 177 -9.59 -25.64 -0.98
C SER A 177 -10.03 -24.36 -1.68
N LEU A 178 -11.14 -24.41 -2.39
CA LEU A 178 -11.71 -23.28 -3.10
C LEU A 178 -13.16 -23.09 -2.69
N GLN A 179 -13.49 -21.90 -2.23
CA GLN A 179 -14.86 -21.46 -1.97
C GLN A 179 -15.21 -20.35 -2.96
N ILE A 180 -16.30 -20.53 -3.68
CA ILE A 180 -16.82 -19.54 -4.64
C ILE A 180 -18.17 -19.07 -4.13
N ASN A 181 -18.27 -17.79 -3.77
CA ASN A 181 -19.51 -17.19 -3.33
C ASN A 181 -20.37 -16.77 -4.53
N GLN A 182 -21.64 -16.50 -4.24
CA GLN A 182 -22.63 -16.16 -5.26
C GLN A 182 -22.19 -14.89 -6.03
N GLY A 183 -22.25 -14.91 -7.35
CA GLY A 183 -21.86 -13.79 -8.21
C GLY A 183 -20.38 -13.72 -8.55
N ALA A 184 -19.53 -14.58 -7.98
CA ALA A 184 -18.14 -14.68 -8.41
C ALA A 184 -18.01 -15.40 -9.76
N VAL A 185 -17.02 -14.98 -10.55
CA VAL A 185 -16.71 -15.53 -11.87
C VAL A 185 -15.28 -16.05 -11.89
N LEU A 186 -15.10 -17.29 -12.27
CA LEU A 186 -13.80 -17.90 -12.54
C LEU A 186 -13.74 -18.30 -14.04
N ASP A 187 -12.81 -17.69 -14.77
CA ASP A 187 -12.52 -17.96 -16.19
C ASP A 187 -11.08 -18.51 -16.29
N GLY A 188 -10.95 -19.83 -16.28
CA GLY A 188 -9.66 -20.52 -16.27
C GLY A 188 -9.76 -21.90 -15.69
N SER A 189 -8.62 -22.48 -15.29
CA SER A 189 -8.56 -23.79 -14.66
C SER A 189 -8.47 -23.68 -13.13
N CYS A 190 -9.00 -24.71 -12.46
CA CYS A 190 -8.86 -24.85 -11.02
C CYS A 190 -8.26 -26.22 -10.74
N SER A 191 -7.14 -26.24 -10.00
CA SER A 191 -6.49 -27.43 -9.52
C SER A 191 -6.44 -27.44 -8.00
N LEU A 192 -6.86 -28.54 -7.39
CA LEU A 192 -6.80 -28.76 -5.95
C LEU A 192 -5.64 -29.73 -5.64
N ASP A 193 -4.42 -29.27 -5.87
CA ASP A 193 -3.22 -30.13 -5.86
C ASP A 193 -2.66 -30.41 -4.46
N TYR A 194 -3.14 -29.69 -3.43
CA TYR A 194 -2.67 -29.84 -2.04
C TYR A 194 -3.55 -30.79 -1.21
N THR A 195 -4.50 -31.50 -1.83
CA THR A 195 -5.36 -32.47 -1.15
C THR A 195 -4.77 -33.88 -1.26
N ASP A 196 -4.57 -34.55 -0.13
CA ASP A 196 -4.14 -35.97 -0.04
C ASP A 196 -5.27 -36.97 -0.44
N VAL A 197 -6.06 -36.64 -1.46
CA VAL A 197 -7.16 -37.49 -1.93
C VAL A 197 -6.70 -38.34 -3.13
N ASP A 198 -6.56 -39.61 -2.90
CA ASP A 198 -6.28 -40.61 -3.93
C ASP A 198 -7.58 -40.91 -4.70
N ILE A 199 -7.78 -40.13 -5.78
CA ILE A 199 -9.00 -40.19 -6.62
C ILE A 199 -9.17 -41.56 -7.27
N ASP A 200 -8.08 -42.28 -7.60
CA ASP A 200 -8.12 -43.57 -8.25
C ASP A 200 -8.78 -44.66 -7.37
N LYS A 201 -8.75 -44.51 -6.05
CA LYS A 201 -9.44 -45.43 -5.11
C LYS A 201 -10.96 -45.36 -5.17
N PHE A 202 -11.52 -44.26 -5.66
CA PHE A 202 -12.97 -44.10 -5.71
C PHE A 202 -13.61 -44.57 -7.03
N PHE A 203 -12.79 -44.75 -8.07
CA PHE A 203 -13.24 -45.12 -9.41
C PHE A 203 -12.71 -46.46 -9.88
N ALA A 204 -11.99 -47.20 -9.00
CA ALA A 204 -11.47 -48.56 -9.26
C ALA A 204 -12.51 -49.66 -9.04
#